data_54d2ca9dcde6401015541e718f2529ff
#
_entry.id   54d2ca9dcde6401015541e718f2529ff
#
_cell.length_a   1.000
_cell.length_b   1.000
_cell.length_c   1.000
_cell.angle_alpha   90.00
_cell.angle_beta   90.00
_cell.angle_gamma   90.00
#
_symmetry.space_group_name_H-M   'P 1'
#
loop_
_entity.id
_entity.type
_entity.pdbx_description
1 polymer ?
#
loop_
_entity_poly.entity_id
_entity_poly.type
_entity_poly.pdbx_seq_one_letter_code
_entity_poly.pdbx_strand_id
1 'polypeptide(L)'
;MKKTILGLLLSVCLTANAQVKNAGCFLRMIEPIKSDTLAYSNDSVQISFTFNNMNYFVEVEVKNKTNDMIAVDWDKFLIVNGTTSKPIIFDDTVIALKDVSKGKSQIAPKTKIYKSIMAKDNIEYPTTLYSKKYVKMRPCQIGFIVPIEYANGCKDY
;
A
#
# COMPACT_ATOMS: atom_id res chain seq x y z
N MET A 1 -16.67 -15.73 -18.11
CA MET A 1 -15.65 -14.65 -18.22
C MET A 1 -14.88 -14.59 -16.90
N LYS A 2 -13.61 -15.00 -16.91
CA LYS A 2 -12.76 -14.93 -15.71
C LYS A 2 -12.30 -13.48 -15.53
N LYS A 3 -12.71 -12.84 -14.45
CA LYS A 3 -12.17 -11.53 -14.06
C LYS A 3 -10.79 -11.78 -13.49
N THR A 4 -9.77 -11.45 -14.24
CA THR A 4 -8.39 -11.52 -13.75
C THR A 4 -8.13 -10.25 -12.95
N ILE A 5 -7.83 -10.42 -11.67
CA ILE A 5 -7.45 -9.32 -10.76
C ILE A 5 -5.93 -9.22 -10.87
N LEU A 6 -5.44 -8.13 -11.45
CA LEU A 6 -4.03 -7.80 -11.40
C LEU A 6 -3.71 -7.25 -10.00
N GLY A 7 -3.14 -8.10 -9.16
CA GLY A 7 -2.54 -7.67 -7.92
C GLY A 7 -1.14 -7.12 -8.21
N LEU A 8 -0.96 -5.81 -8.05
CA LEU A 8 0.37 -5.22 -8.05
C LEU A 8 1.00 -5.46 -6.69
N LEU A 9 1.95 -6.38 -6.59
CA LEU A 9 2.73 -6.58 -5.38
C LEU A 9 3.81 -5.50 -5.31
N LEU A 10 3.58 -4.46 -4.51
CA LEU A 10 4.60 -3.48 -4.17
C LEU A 10 5.34 -3.95 -2.92
N SER A 11 6.59 -4.32 -3.07
CA SER A 11 7.46 -4.69 -1.96
C SER A 11 8.39 -3.52 -1.60
N VAL A 12 8.34 -3.10 -0.34
CA VAL A 12 9.18 -2.03 0.20
C VAL A 12 10.21 -2.63 1.15
N CYS A 13 11.48 -2.49 0.84
CA CYS A 13 12.57 -2.96 1.69
C CYS A 13 13.04 -1.85 2.63
N LEU A 14 13.10 -2.17 3.91
CA LEU A 14 13.66 -1.32 4.93
C LEU A 14 15.14 -1.68 5.10
N THR A 15 16.04 -0.80 4.67
CA THR A 15 17.48 -0.97 4.89
C THR A 15 17.97 -0.01 5.96
N ALA A 16 18.74 -0.52 6.90
CA ALA A 16 19.47 0.29 7.86
C ALA A 16 20.92 0.50 7.39
N ASN A 17 21.29 1.74 7.08
CA ASN A 17 22.69 2.08 6.84
C ASN A 17 23.41 2.35 8.16
N ALA A 18 24.45 1.57 8.43
CA ALA A 18 25.16 1.51 9.73
C ALA A 18 26.12 2.69 10.00
N GLN A 19 26.12 3.76 9.20
CA GLN A 19 27.19 4.78 9.28
C GLN A 19 26.80 6.16 9.81
N VAL A 20 25.60 6.35 10.34
CA VAL A 20 25.24 7.67 10.91
C VAL A 20 24.76 7.51 12.34
N LYS A 21 25.36 8.26 13.28
CA LYS A 21 24.99 8.28 14.71
C LYS A 21 23.52 8.63 15.00
N ASN A 22 22.79 9.09 14.00
CA ASN A 22 21.34 9.32 13.98
C ASN A 22 20.69 8.58 12.81
N ALA A 23 21.05 7.32 12.59
CA ALA A 23 20.56 6.53 11.48
C ALA A 23 19.04 6.39 11.55
N GLY A 24 18.32 7.14 10.72
CA GLY A 24 16.93 6.91 10.41
C GLY A 24 16.78 5.58 9.67
N CYS A 25 15.59 5.01 9.71
CA CYS A 25 15.25 3.91 8.79
C CYS A 25 15.00 4.52 7.42
N PHE A 26 15.61 3.95 6.39
CA PHE A 26 15.34 4.33 5.01
C PHE A 26 14.36 3.32 4.41
N LEU A 27 13.33 3.85 3.75
CA LEU A 27 12.37 3.07 2.99
C LEU A 27 12.79 3.13 1.52
N ARG A 28 12.84 1.97 0.88
CA ARG A 28 13.13 1.84 -0.54
C ARG A 28 12.16 0.85 -1.16
N MET A 29 11.64 1.17 -2.32
CA MET A 29 10.91 0.21 -3.13
C MET A 29 11.90 -0.77 -3.75
N ILE A 30 11.60 -2.07 -3.66
CA ILE A 30 12.40 -3.13 -4.29
C ILE A 30 11.69 -3.79 -5.47
N GLU A 31 10.36 -3.79 -5.45
CA GLU A 31 9.51 -4.30 -6.52
C GLU A 31 8.33 -3.35 -6.73
N PRO A 32 7.80 -3.25 -7.94
CA PRO A 32 8.25 -3.87 -9.18
C PRO A 32 9.51 -3.24 -9.78
N ILE A 33 9.96 -2.11 -9.25
CA ILE A 33 11.15 -1.39 -9.71
C ILE A 33 11.93 -0.92 -8.48
N LYS A 34 13.25 -1.17 -8.45
CA LYS A 34 14.11 -0.62 -7.39
C LYS A 34 14.15 0.90 -7.49
N SER A 35 13.69 1.58 -6.45
CA SER A 35 13.63 3.04 -6.39
C SER A 35 13.76 3.53 -4.95
N ASP A 36 14.39 4.68 -4.78
CA ASP A 36 14.43 5.40 -3.50
C ASP A 36 13.13 6.18 -3.25
N THR A 37 12.26 6.30 -4.27
CA THR A 37 10.90 6.80 -4.11
C THR A 37 9.95 5.63 -3.83
N LEU A 38 8.96 5.88 -2.98
CA LEU A 38 7.91 4.89 -2.68
C LEU A 38 6.74 5.07 -3.65
N ALA A 39 7.05 5.16 -4.95
CA ALA A 39 6.07 5.39 -6.00
C ALA A 39 6.32 4.45 -7.19
N TYR A 40 5.25 3.82 -7.63
CA TYR A 40 5.17 3.05 -8.87
C TYR A 40 4.38 3.83 -9.90
N SER A 41 4.81 3.82 -11.16
CA SER A 41 4.09 4.45 -12.25
C SER A 41 4.26 3.65 -13.54
N ASN A 42 3.14 3.43 -14.22
CA ASN A 42 3.10 2.94 -15.60
C ASN A 42 2.24 3.89 -16.46
N ASP A 43 1.84 3.46 -17.65
CA ASP A 43 1.03 4.29 -18.56
C ASP A 43 -0.39 4.52 -18.05
N SER A 44 -0.91 3.63 -17.20
CA SER A 44 -2.30 3.65 -16.74
C SER A 44 -2.47 4.25 -15.36
N VAL A 45 -1.57 3.96 -14.42
CA VAL A 45 -1.68 4.40 -13.03
C VAL A 45 -0.34 4.86 -12.46
N GLN A 46 -0.44 5.70 -11.44
CA GLN A 46 0.65 5.98 -10.51
C GLN A 46 0.14 5.70 -9.10
N ILE A 47 0.93 4.97 -8.33
CA ILE A 47 0.63 4.62 -6.94
C ILE A 47 1.81 5.07 -6.10
N SER A 48 1.56 5.83 -5.04
CA SER A 48 2.60 6.26 -4.11
C SER A 48 2.19 6.00 -2.67
N PHE A 49 3.18 5.76 -1.83
CA PHE A 49 3.03 5.45 -0.42
C PHE A 49 3.80 6.45 0.41
N THR A 50 3.15 7.00 1.44
CA THR A 50 3.78 7.85 2.45
C THR A 50 3.57 7.23 3.82
N PHE A 51 4.66 6.98 4.54
CA PHE A 51 4.61 6.43 5.89
C PHE A 51 4.62 7.57 6.89
N ASN A 52 3.69 7.54 7.83
CA ASN A 52 3.67 8.53 8.90
C ASN A 52 4.81 8.29 9.91
N ASN A 53 5.11 9.30 10.72
CA ASN A 53 6.20 9.24 11.70
C ASN A 53 6.03 8.14 12.75
N MET A 54 4.81 7.70 13.03
CA MET A 54 4.50 6.65 14.00
C MET A 54 4.51 5.25 13.39
N ASN A 55 4.55 5.15 12.04
CA ASN A 55 4.56 3.90 11.29
C ASN A 55 3.32 3.00 11.53
N TYR A 56 2.21 3.58 11.96
CA TYR A 56 0.94 2.86 12.12
C TYR A 56 0.11 2.89 10.84
N PHE A 57 0.14 4.03 10.17
CA PHE A 57 -0.63 4.29 8.95
C PHE A 57 0.28 4.46 7.75
N VAL A 58 -0.26 4.10 6.62
CA VAL A 58 0.32 4.39 5.31
C VAL A 58 -0.69 5.18 4.52
N GLU A 59 -0.30 6.35 4.04
CA GLU A 59 -1.07 7.11 3.07
C GLU A 59 -0.81 6.53 1.69
N VAL A 60 -1.89 6.17 1.01
CA VAL A 60 -1.86 5.64 -0.35
C VAL A 60 -2.50 6.67 -1.27
N GLU A 61 -1.74 7.14 -2.24
CA GLU A 61 -2.25 7.93 -3.36
C GLU A 61 -2.34 7.03 -4.58
N VAL A 62 -3.50 7.00 -5.23
CA VAL A 62 -3.68 6.35 -6.52
C VAL A 62 -4.15 7.38 -7.53
N LYS A 63 -3.33 7.60 -8.58
CA LYS A 63 -3.63 8.52 -9.69
C LYS A 63 -3.99 7.72 -10.94
N ASN A 64 -5.12 8.02 -11.51
CA ASN A 64 -5.55 7.53 -12.80
C ASN A 64 -4.87 8.35 -13.92
N LYS A 65 -4.07 7.70 -14.75
CA LYS A 65 -3.41 8.33 -15.92
C LYS A 65 -4.15 8.09 -17.23
N THR A 66 -5.21 7.27 -17.20
CA THR A 66 -6.02 6.92 -18.38
C THR A 66 -7.06 7.99 -18.70
N ASN A 67 -7.77 7.81 -19.80
CA ASN A 67 -8.93 8.60 -20.19
C ASN A 67 -10.25 7.94 -19.74
N ASP A 68 -10.18 6.75 -19.12
CA ASP A 68 -11.32 5.99 -18.66
C ASP A 68 -11.40 5.99 -17.13
N MET A 69 -12.57 5.64 -16.60
CA MET A 69 -12.72 5.41 -15.15
C MET A 69 -11.95 4.17 -14.74
N ILE A 70 -11.28 4.25 -13.60
CA ILE A 70 -10.72 3.09 -12.90
C ILE A 70 -11.28 3.02 -11.49
N ALA A 71 -11.14 1.88 -10.82
CA ALA A 71 -11.56 1.74 -9.43
C ALA A 71 -10.49 1.00 -8.61
N VAL A 72 -10.37 1.37 -7.33
CA VAL A 72 -9.64 0.59 -6.33
C VAL A 72 -10.63 -0.20 -5.51
N ASP A 73 -10.44 -1.52 -5.42
CA ASP A 73 -11.25 -2.41 -4.59
C ASP A 73 -10.57 -2.58 -3.21
N TRP A 74 -11.02 -1.79 -2.23
CA TRP A 74 -10.40 -1.75 -0.90
C TRP A 74 -10.61 -3.03 -0.09
N ASP A 75 -11.62 -3.82 -0.40
CA ASP A 75 -11.85 -5.10 0.27
C ASP A 75 -10.82 -6.16 -0.12
N LYS A 76 -10.17 -5.98 -1.28
CA LYS A 76 -9.10 -6.84 -1.77
C LYS A 76 -7.70 -6.26 -1.55
N PHE A 77 -7.62 -5.06 -1.00
CA PHE A 77 -6.33 -4.45 -0.67
C PHE A 77 -5.68 -5.18 0.51
N LEU A 78 -4.42 -5.59 0.36
CA LEU A 78 -3.71 -6.33 1.40
C LEU A 78 -2.37 -5.68 1.74
N ILE A 79 -2.03 -5.71 3.01
CA ILE A 79 -0.67 -5.46 3.51
C ILE A 79 0.00 -6.82 3.71
N VAL A 80 1.16 -7.01 3.09
CA VAL A 80 1.95 -8.26 3.17
C VAL A 80 3.19 -8.00 4.03
N ASN A 81 3.38 -8.82 5.06
CA ASN A 81 4.55 -8.76 5.92
C ASN A 81 5.12 -10.17 6.08
N GLY A 82 6.27 -10.40 5.44
CA GLY A 82 6.86 -11.73 5.37
C GLY A 82 5.91 -12.72 4.67
N THR A 83 5.48 -13.75 5.39
CA THR A 83 4.58 -14.80 4.87
C THR A 83 3.11 -14.55 5.17
N THR A 84 2.77 -13.44 5.81
CA THR A 84 1.38 -13.12 6.19
C THR A 84 0.84 -11.97 5.38
N SER A 85 -0.41 -12.09 4.95
CA SER A 85 -1.17 -11.00 4.36
C SER A 85 -2.34 -10.62 5.27
N LYS A 86 -2.59 -9.33 5.40
CA LYS A 86 -3.63 -8.78 6.25
C LYS A 86 -4.51 -7.82 5.45
N PRO A 87 -5.85 -7.92 5.61
CA PRO A 87 -6.74 -6.91 5.06
C PRO A 87 -6.48 -5.56 5.73
N ILE A 88 -6.91 -4.51 5.05
CA ILE A 88 -6.77 -3.15 5.55
C ILE A 88 -8.06 -2.62 6.18
N ILE A 89 -7.90 -1.56 6.95
CA ILE A 89 -8.96 -0.62 7.33
C ILE A 89 -8.47 0.80 7.09
N PHE A 90 -9.39 1.74 7.02
CA PHE A 90 -9.06 3.18 7.00
C PHE A 90 -8.79 3.70 8.40
N ASP A 91 -8.05 4.77 8.51
CA ASP A 91 -7.69 5.41 9.78
C ASP A 91 -8.89 5.98 10.57
N ASP A 92 -9.97 6.31 9.86
CA ASP A 92 -11.24 6.80 10.43
C ASP A 92 -12.21 5.65 10.81
N THR A 93 -11.83 4.37 10.62
CA THR A 93 -12.68 3.23 10.94
C THR A 93 -12.79 3.04 12.46
N VAL A 94 -14.01 3.04 12.98
CA VAL A 94 -14.26 2.67 14.38
C VAL A 94 -14.28 1.15 14.57
N ILE A 95 -13.89 0.66 15.76
CA ILE A 95 -13.76 -0.78 16.05
C ILE A 95 -15.03 -1.57 15.69
N ALA A 96 -16.20 -1.02 15.98
CA ALA A 96 -17.48 -1.68 15.68
C ALA A 96 -17.72 -1.90 14.18
N LEU A 97 -17.05 -1.16 13.31
CA LEU A 97 -17.21 -1.22 11.85
C LEU A 97 -16.01 -1.89 11.13
N LYS A 98 -15.10 -2.49 11.89
CA LYS A 98 -13.87 -3.08 11.30
C LYS A 98 -14.15 -4.20 10.28
N ASP A 99 -15.29 -4.87 10.37
CA ASP A 99 -15.70 -5.98 9.50
C ASP A 99 -16.61 -5.55 8.35
N VAL A 100 -17.02 -4.29 8.33
CA VAL A 100 -17.85 -3.75 7.24
C VAL A 100 -17.01 -3.61 5.98
N SER A 101 -17.61 -3.93 4.83
CA SER A 101 -17.00 -3.73 3.50
C SER A 101 -16.57 -2.29 3.31
N LYS A 102 -15.35 -2.09 2.80
CA LYS A 102 -14.83 -0.76 2.43
C LYS A 102 -15.26 -0.37 1.03
N GLY A 103 -15.72 -1.36 0.25
CA GLY A 103 -16.21 -1.16 -1.11
C GLY A 103 -15.11 -0.70 -2.07
N LYS A 104 -15.56 -0.03 -3.13
CA LYS A 104 -14.70 0.46 -4.19
C LYS A 104 -14.73 1.98 -4.26
N SER A 105 -13.58 2.58 -4.52
CA SER A 105 -13.47 3.98 -4.89
C SER A 105 -13.21 4.13 -6.37
N GLN A 106 -14.11 4.83 -7.07
CA GLN A 106 -13.92 5.17 -8.48
C GLN A 106 -13.01 6.38 -8.60
N ILE A 107 -12.13 6.37 -9.60
CA ILE A 107 -11.19 7.45 -9.90
C ILE A 107 -11.44 7.91 -11.32
N ALA A 108 -11.91 9.14 -11.46
CA ALA A 108 -12.16 9.75 -12.76
C ALA A 108 -10.86 9.88 -13.59
N PRO A 109 -10.96 10.01 -14.92
CA PRO A 109 -9.80 10.21 -15.79
C PRO A 109 -8.92 11.36 -15.30
N LYS A 110 -7.60 11.15 -15.31
CA LYS A 110 -6.57 12.14 -14.96
C LYS A 110 -6.65 12.68 -13.52
N THR A 111 -7.48 12.07 -12.66
CA THR A 111 -7.61 12.47 -11.25
C THR A 111 -6.90 11.49 -10.31
N LYS A 112 -6.94 11.76 -9.02
CA LYS A 112 -6.34 10.93 -7.98
C LYS A 112 -7.18 10.88 -6.72
N ILE A 113 -6.99 9.83 -5.94
CA ILE A 113 -7.55 9.67 -4.59
C ILE A 113 -6.46 9.43 -3.58
N TYR A 114 -6.79 9.74 -2.32
CA TYR A 114 -5.95 9.49 -1.15
C TYR A 114 -6.72 8.67 -0.14
N LYS A 115 -6.06 7.72 0.49
CA LYS A 115 -6.57 7.01 1.65
C LYS A 115 -5.44 6.74 2.64
N SER A 116 -5.72 6.93 3.91
CA SER A 116 -4.85 6.50 4.99
C SER A 116 -5.32 5.13 5.47
N ILE A 117 -4.43 4.15 5.43
CA ILE A 117 -4.74 2.75 5.70
C ILE A 117 -3.83 2.17 6.78
N MET A 118 -4.34 1.17 7.49
CA MET A 118 -3.55 0.32 8.37
C MET A 118 -4.00 -1.13 8.27
N ALA A 119 -3.20 -2.04 8.81
CA ALA A 119 -3.62 -3.44 8.93
C ALA A 119 -4.81 -3.55 9.88
N LYS A 120 -5.82 -4.33 9.50
CA LYS A 120 -7.08 -4.48 10.27
C LYS A 120 -6.86 -4.88 11.72
N ASP A 121 -5.88 -5.75 11.99
CA ASP A 121 -5.56 -6.21 13.34
C ASP A 121 -5.03 -5.09 14.25
N ASN A 122 -4.57 -3.99 13.66
CA ASN A 122 -3.99 -2.88 14.41
C ASN A 122 -5.03 -1.93 15.03
N ILE A 123 -6.33 -2.12 14.76
CA ILE A 123 -7.37 -1.22 15.27
C ILE A 123 -7.54 -1.34 16.79
N GLU A 124 -7.39 -2.55 17.34
CA GLU A 124 -7.54 -2.80 18.79
C GLU A 124 -6.23 -2.59 19.53
N TYR A 125 -5.14 -3.03 18.92
CA TYR A 125 -3.79 -2.94 19.48
C TYR A 125 -2.85 -2.36 18.42
N PRO A 126 -2.72 -1.02 18.36
CA PRO A 126 -1.87 -0.39 17.37
C PRO A 126 -0.43 -0.91 17.44
N THR A 127 -0.02 -1.61 16.41
CA THR A 127 1.36 -2.07 16.25
C THR A 127 1.97 -1.40 15.04
N THR A 128 3.21 -0.98 15.17
CA THR A 128 3.93 -0.38 14.05
C THR A 128 4.10 -1.39 12.91
N LEU A 129 3.97 -0.95 11.67
CA LEU A 129 4.23 -1.77 10.49
C LEU A 129 5.66 -2.31 10.48
N TYR A 130 6.58 -1.55 11.05
CA TYR A 130 7.95 -1.99 11.32
C TYR A 130 8.49 -1.34 12.59
N SER A 131 9.39 -2.03 13.27
CA SER A 131 10.08 -1.48 14.44
C SER A 131 11.45 -0.96 14.04
N LYS A 132 11.71 0.32 14.29
CA LYS A 132 13.05 0.94 14.05
C LYS A 132 14.17 0.17 14.73
N LYS A 133 13.91 -0.44 15.89
CA LYS A 133 14.88 -1.27 16.62
C LYS A 133 15.21 -2.54 15.84
N TYR A 134 14.18 -3.25 15.34
CA TYR A 134 14.41 -4.50 14.61
C TYR A 134 14.98 -4.28 13.22
N VAL A 135 14.58 -3.22 12.52
CA VAL A 135 15.10 -2.88 11.18
C VAL A 135 16.61 -2.60 11.21
N LYS A 136 17.13 -2.04 12.31
CA LYS A 136 18.59 -1.88 12.51
C LYS A 136 19.34 -3.22 12.58
N MET A 137 18.64 -4.28 12.98
CA MET A 137 19.24 -5.62 13.14
C MET A 137 19.00 -6.50 11.91
N ARG A 138 17.88 -6.34 11.24
CA ARG A 138 17.50 -7.13 10.05
C ARG A 138 16.62 -6.28 9.12
N PRO A 139 16.91 -6.24 7.81
CA PRO A 139 16.00 -5.67 6.84
C PRO A 139 14.65 -6.38 6.92
N CYS A 140 13.56 -5.63 6.89
CA CYS A 140 12.23 -6.20 6.75
C CYS A 140 11.61 -5.74 5.44
N GLN A 141 10.72 -6.55 4.89
CA GLN A 141 9.98 -6.25 3.67
C GLN A 141 8.51 -6.13 4.00
N ILE A 142 7.89 -5.07 3.49
CA ILE A 142 6.46 -4.85 3.54
C ILE A 142 5.98 -4.75 2.11
N GLY A 143 4.97 -5.53 1.76
CA GLY A 143 4.33 -5.49 0.45
C GLY A 143 2.93 -4.92 0.54
N PHE A 144 2.45 -4.39 -0.59
CA PHE A 144 1.08 -3.95 -0.75
C PHE A 144 0.51 -4.59 -2.02
N ILE A 145 -0.66 -5.20 -1.91
CA ILE A 145 -1.44 -5.64 -3.06
C ILE A 145 -2.52 -4.60 -3.29
N VAL A 146 -2.40 -3.87 -4.39
CA VAL A 146 -3.32 -2.78 -4.76
C VAL A 146 -4.18 -3.23 -5.93
N PRO A 147 -5.44 -3.63 -5.69
CA PRO A 147 -6.32 -4.12 -6.75
C PRO A 147 -6.91 -2.95 -7.55
N ILE A 148 -6.54 -2.84 -8.82
CA ILE A 148 -7.05 -1.83 -9.74
C ILE A 148 -7.97 -2.51 -10.75
N GLU A 149 -9.19 -2.00 -10.87
CA GLU A 149 -10.16 -2.42 -11.88
C GLU A 149 -10.29 -1.33 -12.96
N TYR A 150 -10.27 -1.75 -14.21
CA TYR A 150 -10.46 -0.88 -15.38
C TYR A 150 -11.84 -1.07 -15.96
N ALA A 151 -12.48 0.00 -16.43
CA ALA A 151 -13.87 -0.02 -16.95
C ALA A 151 -14.04 -0.97 -18.15
N ASN A 152 -13.00 -1.13 -18.97
CA ASN A 152 -13.03 -1.93 -20.21
C ASN A 152 -12.59 -3.39 -20.03
N GLY A 153 -12.72 -3.93 -18.81
CA GLY A 153 -12.29 -5.29 -18.48
C GLY A 153 -10.78 -5.33 -18.21
N CYS A 154 -10.38 -6.23 -17.29
CA CYS A 154 -8.98 -6.39 -16.89
C CYS A 154 -8.06 -6.48 -18.08
N LYS A 155 -7.15 -5.53 -18.23
CA LYS A 155 -5.92 -5.79 -18.96
C LYS A 155 -4.96 -6.42 -17.95
N ASP A 156 -4.67 -7.69 -18.17
CA ASP A 156 -3.57 -8.38 -17.52
C ASP A 156 -2.27 -7.77 -18.03
N TYR A 157 -1.46 -7.27 -17.13
CA TYR A 157 -0.07 -6.91 -17.40
C TYR A 157 0.82 -7.84 -16.59
#